data_3726f5eb76c2b5301c7a426c94901dab
#
_entry.id   3726f5eb76c2b5301c7a426c94901dab
#
_cell.length_a   1.000
_cell.length_b   1.000
_cell.length_c   1.000
_cell.angle_alpha   90.00
_cell.angle_beta   90.00
_cell.angle_gamma   90.00
#
_symmetry.space_group_name_H-M   'P 1'
#
loop_
_entity.id
_entity.type
_entity.pdbx_description
1 polymer ?
#
loop_
_entity_poly.entity_id
_entity_poly.type
_entity_poly.pdbx_seq_one_letter_code
_entity_poly.pdbx_strand_id
1 'polypeptide(L)'
;KASNEEVKKLMNKSDGSFIKFTDMFEIGTKTAGANGDYDFTCATGFKATVVDDGAMCLKLKTGMEIAASRFETRIYAAYKGASAQWRKLEGITWSKNRKEMYFAISSAEDSMEHQLDSEGDHKEGDHIGVEQNKCGCVYRAPLDANNRIKSISPLICGVYKHFNSADKLGHTDAKDTCDIHNIANPDNVAFMNGHDILLIGEDTSKHKNNAVWAYDMETHALTRISTVVQQAETTGVWYVENINGWSYIMNQVQHPDADSTYGGAGTVGYIGPIKVPGKAAVGVDNGGKKAIELTAEADKAV
;
A
#
# COMPACT_ATOMS: atom_id res chain seq x y z
N LYS A 1 23.18 2.57 -8.19
CA LYS A 1 23.09 2.75 -6.72
C LYS A 1 24.16 3.74 -6.33
N ALA A 2 23.86 4.74 -5.51
CA ALA A 2 24.85 5.65 -4.93
C ALA A 2 25.22 5.18 -3.53
N SER A 3 26.50 5.27 -3.17
CA SER A 3 26.96 5.04 -1.80
C SER A 3 26.57 6.21 -0.88
N ASN A 4 26.61 6.00 0.42
CA ASN A 4 26.37 7.08 1.40
C ASN A 4 27.37 8.24 1.22
N GLU A 5 28.60 7.96 0.83
CA GLU A 5 29.62 9.00 0.59
C GLU A 5 29.30 9.81 -0.67
N GLU A 6 28.84 9.16 -1.74
CA GLU A 6 28.39 9.87 -2.93
C GLU A 6 27.18 10.76 -2.64
N VAL A 7 26.21 10.27 -1.84
CA VAL A 7 25.06 11.07 -1.42
C VAL A 7 25.53 12.27 -0.59
N LYS A 8 26.44 12.10 0.36
CA LYS A 8 27.00 13.20 1.16
C LYS A 8 27.72 14.23 0.28
N LYS A 9 28.48 13.79 -0.72
CA LYS A 9 29.15 14.70 -1.66
C LYS A 9 28.16 15.51 -2.50
N LEU A 10 27.04 14.88 -2.92
CA LEU A 10 25.99 15.58 -3.65
C LEU A 10 25.23 16.57 -2.76
N MET A 11 25.07 16.25 -1.48
CA MET A 11 24.34 17.07 -0.52
C MET A 11 25.10 18.37 -0.17
N ASN A 12 26.43 18.28 -0.05
CA ASN A 12 27.29 19.40 0.38
C ASN A 12 27.86 20.12 -0.84
N LYS A 13 27.64 21.41 -0.92
CA LYS A 13 28.24 22.27 -1.93
C LYS A 13 29.65 22.69 -1.52
N SER A 14 30.45 23.14 -2.48
CA SER A 14 31.83 23.59 -2.24
C SER A 14 31.94 24.81 -1.29
N ASP A 15 30.85 25.57 -1.16
CA ASP A 15 30.74 26.71 -0.25
C ASP A 15 30.28 26.33 1.17
N GLY A 16 30.13 25.04 1.45
CA GLY A 16 29.68 24.52 2.75
C GLY A 16 28.17 24.56 2.96
N SER A 17 27.39 25.07 1.98
CA SER A 17 25.92 25.02 2.03
C SER A 17 25.40 23.68 1.54
N PHE A 18 24.13 23.39 1.85
CA PHE A 18 23.44 22.21 1.31
C PHE A 18 22.84 22.51 -0.06
N ILE A 19 22.73 21.45 -0.88
CA ILE A 19 22.04 21.51 -2.16
C ILE A 19 20.57 21.88 -1.95
N LYS A 20 20.05 22.76 -2.81
CA LYS A 20 18.66 23.23 -2.79
C LYS A 20 17.94 22.76 -4.04
N PHE A 21 16.61 22.80 -4.01
CA PHE A 21 15.77 22.51 -5.17
C PHE A 21 16.20 23.29 -6.41
N THR A 22 16.42 24.59 -6.24
CA THR A 22 16.84 25.48 -7.34
C THR A 22 18.26 25.24 -7.86
N ASP A 23 19.07 24.47 -7.17
CA ASP A 23 20.36 24.00 -7.70
C ASP A 23 20.15 22.89 -8.73
N MET A 24 19.09 22.09 -8.57
CA MET A 24 18.77 20.94 -9.40
C MET A 24 17.82 21.27 -10.54
N PHE A 25 16.85 22.15 -10.31
CA PHE A 25 15.84 22.52 -11.27
C PHE A 25 15.80 24.03 -11.53
N GLU A 26 15.54 24.41 -12.77
CA GLU A 26 15.04 25.74 -13.14
C GLU A 26 13.50 25.68 -13.04
N ILE A 27 12.90 26.75 -12.49
CA ILE A 27 11.45 26.90 -12.38
C ILE A 27 11.01 27.87 -13.48
N GLY A 28 10.17 27.38 -14.38
CA GLY A 28 9.62 28.18 -15.47
C GLY A 28 8.29 28.81 -15.12
N THR A 29 7.85 29.71 -16.00
CA THR A 29 6.53 30.34 -15.89
C THR A 29 5.44 29.34 -16.24
N LYS A 30 4.41 29.27 -15.39
CA LYS A 30 3.16 28.54 -15.58
C LYS A 30 2.11 29.52 -16.09
N THR A 31 1.49 29.25 -17.23
CA THR A 31 0.32 29.97 -17.73
C THR A 31 -0.90 29.12 -17.41
N ALA A 32 -1.77 29.62 -16.52
CA ALA A 32 -2.99 28.93 -16.13
C ALA A 32 -3.98 28.87 -17.31
N GLY A 33 -4.61 27.73 -17.47
CA GLY A 33 -5.80 27.56 -18.30
C GLY A 33 -7.07 27.97 -17.56
N ALA A 34 -8.23 27.67 -18.13
CA ALA A 34 -9.53 28.09 -17.59
C ALA A 34 -10.04 27.19 -16.45
N ASN A 35 -9.49 25.99 -16.25
CA ASN A 35 -10.13 24.88 -15.54
C ASN A 35 -9.39 24.43 -14.27
N GLY A 36 -8.68 25.34 -13.59
CA GLY A 36 -8.06 25.09 -12.29
C GLY A 36 -6.58 24.76 -12.34
N ASP A 37 -6.02 24.30 -11.22
CA ASP A 37 -4.57 24.22 -10.97
C ASP A 37 -3.80 23.25 -11.87
N TYR A 38 -4.47 22.27 -12.46
CA TYR A 38 -3.89 21.26 -13.34
C TYR A 38 -4.10 21.53 -14.83
N ASP A 39 -4.86 22.58 -15.17
CA ASP A 39 -4.98 23.10 -16.52
C ASP A 39 -3.96 24.24 -16.70
N PHE A 40 -2.82 23.94 -17.31
CA PHE A 40 -1.76 24.92 -17.50
C PHE A 40 -0.80 24.53 -18.60
N THR A 41 -0.10 25.51 -19.12
CA THR A 41 0.99 25.33 -20.07
C THR A 41 2.29 25.89 -19.51
N CYS A 42 3.39 25.28 -19.90
CA CYS A 42 4.72 25.73 -19.53
C CYS A 42 5.38 26.53 -20.64
N ALA A 43 6.22 27.49 -20.27
CA ALA A 43 7.10 28.16 -21.20
C ALA A 43 7.97 27.15 -21.96
N THR A 44 8.35 27.49 -23.21
CA THR A 44 9.16 26.62 -24.05
C THR A 44 10.45 26.17 -23.36
N GLY A 45 10.72 24.86 -23.40
CA GLY A 45 11.88 24.24 -22.79
C GLY A 45 11.68 23.81 -21.34
N PHE A 46 10.51 24.07 -20.76
CA PHE A 46 10.11 23.55 -19.46
C PHE A 46 9.09 22.43 -19.61
N LYS A 47 9.10 21.48 -18.70
CA LYS A 47 8.19 20.36 -18.66
C LYS A 47 7.17 20.53 -17.54
N ALA A 48 5.91 20.35 -17.86
CA ALA A 48 4.85 20.22 -16.88
C ALA A 48 5.13 19.03 -15.93
N THR A 49 5.08 19.29 -14.64
CA THR A 49 5.36 18.33 -13.60
C THR A 49 4.32 18.48 -12.51
N VAL A 50 3.48 17.46 -12.33
CA VAL A 50 2.37 17.46 -11.39
C VAL A 50 2.69 16.49 -10.26
N VAL A 51 2.57 16.98 -9.03
CA VAL A 51 2.63 16.21 -7.77
C VAL A 51 1.50 16.71 -6.86
N ASP A 52 1.19 15.97 -5.79
CA ASP A 52 0.07 16.29 -4.90
C ASP A 52 0.09 17.74 -4.39
N ASP A 53 1.28 18.30 -4.18
CA ASP A 53 1.46 19.67 -3.67
C ASP A 53 1.34 20.74 -4.76
N GLY A 54 1.00 20.34 -5.99
CA GLY A 54 0.73 21.27 -7.07
C GLY A 54 1.45 20.97 -8.37
N ALA A 55 1.23 21.85 -9.32
CA ALA A 55 1.75 21.79 -10.68
C ALA A 55 2.87 22.79 -10.89
N MET A 56 3.96 22.37 -11.48
CA MET A 56 5.17 23.16 -11.73
C MET A 56 5.65 23.03 -13.17
N CYS A 57 6.28 24.08 -13.68
CA CYS A 57 7.04 24.03 -14.92
C CYS A 57 8.52 23.91 -14.61
N LEU A 58 9.10 22.74 -14.84
CA LEU A 58 10.46 22.43 -14.45
C LEU A 58 11.37 22.14 -15.63
N LYS A 59 12.64 22.52 -15.49
CA LYS A 59 13.71 22.07 -16.35
C LYS A 59 14.88 21.60 -15.49
N LEU A 60 15.23 20.33 -15.65
CA LEU A 60 16.36 19.75 -14.94
C LEU A 60 17.67 20.37 -15.42
N LYS A 61 18.49 20.82 -14.51
CA LYS A 61 19.83 21.35 -14.82
C LYS A 61 20.77 20.22 -15.20
N THR A 62 21.63 20.46 -16.17
CA THR A 62 22.60 19.51 -16.69
C THR A 62 23.47 18.95 -15.54
N GLY A 63 23.59 17.63 -15.47
CA GLY A 63 24.40 16.94 -14.48
C GLY A 63 23.73 16.77 -13.11
N MET A 64 22.48 17.21 -12.94
CA MET A 64 21.76 17.12 -11.66
C MET A 64 20.84 15.88 -11.55
N GLU A 65 20.87 14.97 -12.51
CA GLU A 65 20.01 13.77 -12.55
C GLU A 65 20.14 12.93 -11.28
N ILE A 66 21.36 12.68 -10.83
CA ILE A 66 21.61 11.86 -9.64
C ILE A 66 21.15 12.60 -8.39
N ALA A 67 21.49 13.89 -8.25
CA ALA A 67 21.07 14.70 -7.12
C ALA A 67 19.54 14.78 -7.04
N ALA A 68 18.86 15.14 -8.13
CA ALA A 68 17.41 15.20 -8.20
C ALA A 68 16.74 13.86 -7.85
N SER A 69 17.30 12.75 -8.33
CA SER A 69 16.78 11.41 -8.02
C SER A 69 16.96 10.98 -6.56
N ARG A 70 17.77 11.69 -5.75
CA ARG A 70 18.04 11.37 -4.36
C ARG A 70 17.41 12.33 -3.37
N PHE A 71 17.34 13.59 -3.72
CA PHE A 71 16.85 14.64 -2.83
C PHE A 71 15.44 15.10 -3.17
N GLU A 72 15.03 14.94 -4.43
CA GLU A 72 13.69 15.28 -4.93
C GLU A 72 13.07 14.10 -5.69
N THR A 73 13.13 12.92 -5.10
CA THR A 73 12.77 11.65 -5.76
C THR A 73 11.39 11.68 -6.37
N ARG A 74 10.38 12.17 -5.65
CA ARG A 74 8.98 12.24 -6.10
C ARG A 74 8.84 13.21 -7.29
N ILE A 75 9.35 14.41 -7.15
CA ILE A 75 9.30 15.43 -8.20
C ILE A 75 10.10 14.98 -9.43
N TYR A 76 11.28 14.41 -9.22
CA TYR A 76 12.08 13.90 -10.32
C TYR A 76 11.39 12.73 -11.05
N ALA A 77 10.73 11.84 -10.33
CA ALA A 77 9.96 10.76 -10.93
C ALA A 77 8.78 11.31 -11.75
N ALA A 78 8.02 12.26 -11.24
CA ALA A 78 6.95 12.95 -11.97
C ALA A 78 7.49 13.70 -13.18
N TYR A 79 8.62 14.43 -13.03
CA TYR A 79 9.32 15.07 -14.15
C TYR A 79 9.72 14.07 -15.25
N LYS A 80 10.05 12.83 -14.87
CA LYS A 80 10.34 11.74 -15.82
C LYS A 80 9.08 11.07 -16.38
N GLY A 81 7.89 11.45 -15.93
CA GLY A 81 6.61 10.96 -16.43
C GLY A 81 5.98 9.86 -15.58
N ALA A 82 6.45 9.66 -14.33
CA ALA A 82 5.75 8.80 -13.39
C ALA A 82 4.49 9.49 -12.88
N SER A 83 3.41 8.72 -12.69
CA SER A 83 2.21 9.23 -12.06
C SER A 83 2.43 9.50 -10.57
N ALA A 84 1.95 10.65 -10.10
CA ALA A 84 1.87 11.01 -8.68
C ALA A 84 0.47 10.79 -8.09
N GLN A 85 -0.46 10.20 -8.84
CA GLN A 85 -1.86 10.06 -8.48
C GLN A 85 -2.17 8.84 -7.58
N TRP A 86 -1.18 7.95 -7.35
CA TRP A 86 -1.37 6.83 -6.44
C TRP A 86 -1.56 7.35 -5.02
N ARG A 87 -2.82 7.34 -4.57
CA ARG A 87 -3.20 7.81 -3.24
C ARG A 87 -3.14 6.66 -2.25
N LYS A 88 -2.63 6.93 -1.04
CA LYS A 88 -2.62 5.94 0.04
C LYS A 88 -2.04 4.59 -0.41
N LEU A 89 -0.92 4.63 -1.15
CA LEU A 89 -0.16 3.43 -1.47
C LEU A 89 0.66 3.05 -0.24
N GLU A 90 0.31 1.92 0.35
CA GLU A 90 0.87 1.46 1.62
C GLU A 90 1.81 0.25 1.40
N GLY A 91 1.39 -0.94 1.76
CA GLY A 91 2.22 -2.13 1.66
C GLY A 91 2.45 -2.62 0.23
N ILE A 92 3.63 -3.17 0.00
CA ILE A 92 4.02 -3.82 -1.26
C ILE A 92 4.62 -5.19 -0.98
N THR A 93 4.23 -6.19 -1.75
CA THR A 93 4.81 -7.53 -1.72
C THR A 93 4.89 -8.13 -3.12
N TRP A 94 5.50 -9.29 -3.26
CA TRP A 94 5.59 -9.95 -4.56
C TRP A 94 5.60 -11.48 -4.43
N SER A 95 5.09 -12.15 -5.46
CA SER A 95 5.17 -13.60 -5.61
C SER A 95 6.23 -13.95 -6.66
N LYS A 96 7.23 -14.66 -6.21
CA LYS A 96 8.31 -15.14 -7.09
C LYS A 96 7.77 -16.12 -8.14
N ASN A 97 6.88 -17.02 -7.74
CA ASN A 97 6.36 -18.08 -8.60
C ASN A 97 5.38 -17.52 -9.66
N ARG A 98 4.52 -16.59 -9.24
CA ARG A 98 3.57 -15.94 -10.15
C ARG A 98 4.19 -14.84 -11.00
N LYS A 99 5.37 -14.33 -10.61
CA LYS A 99 5.99 -13.12 -11.17
C LYS A 99 5.01 -11.94 -11.17
N GLU A 100 4.40 -11.72 -10.04
CA GLU A 100 3.44 -10.65 -9.81
C GLU A 100 3.83 -9.86 -8.56
N MET A 101 3.63 -8.55 -8.62
CA MET A 101 3.66 -7.67 -7.44
C MET A 101 2.22 -7.40 -6.99
N TYR A 102 2.07 -7.19 -5.69
CA TYR A 102 0.81 -6.79 -5.06
C TYR A 102 1.08 -5.58 -4.20
N PHE A 103 0.17 -4.62 -4.23
CA PHE A 103 0.26 -3.44 -3.39
C PHE A 103 -1.11 -2.98 -2.94
N ALA A 104 -1.14 -2.46 -1.72
CA ALA A 104 -2.34 -1.96 -1.08
C ALA A 104 -2.56 -0.48 -1.44
N ILE A 105 -3.78 -0.16 -1.82
CA ILE A 105 -4.30 1.20 -1.94
C ILE A 105 -5.43 1.32 -0.92
N SER A 106 -5.17 1.99 0.19
CA SER A 106 -6.12 2.00 1.30
C SER A 106 -7.39 2.80 0.98
N SER A 107 -7.34 3.76 0.05
CA SER A 107 -8.54 4.32 -0.58
C SER A 107 -8.26 4.79 -2.00
N ALA A 108 -9.10 4.40 -2.95
CA ALA A 108 -9.07 4.87 -4.33
C ALA A 108 -10.08 6.02 -4.47
N GLU A 109 -9.62 7.24 -4.28
CA GLU A 109 -10.43 8.45 -4.34
C GLU A 109 -9.57 9.67 -4.71
N ASP A 110 -10.18 10.83 -4.87
CA ASP A 110 -9.53 12.11 -5.17
C ASP A 110 -8.60 12.04 -6.39
N SER A 111 -7.29 12.09 -6.17
CA SER A 111 -6.29 12.09 -7.25
C SER A 111 -6.31 10.84 -8.15
N MET A 112 -6.92 9.76 -7.71
CA MET A 112 -7.05 8.53 -8.51
C MET A 112 -8.31 8.48 -9.36
N GLU A 113 -9.29 9.37 -9.13
CA GLU A 113 -10.45 9.54 -9.99
C GLU A 113 -10.06 10.35 -11.23
N HIS A 114 -10.81 10.22 -12.31
CA HIS A 114 -10.55 11.01 -13.51
C HIS A 114 -10.58 12.51 -13.22
N GLN A 115 -9.50 13.18 -13.57
CA GLN A 115 -9.37 14.63 -13.50
C GLN A 115 -9.64 15.21 -14.88
N LEU A 116 -10.91 15.46 -15.20
CA LEU A 116 -11.33 16.01 -16.48
C LEU A 116 -11.46 17.53 -16.40
N ASP A 117 -11.19 18.20 -17.50
CA ASP A 117 -11.51 19.62 -17.68
C ASP A 117 -12.99 19.82 -18.02
N SER A 118 -13.40 21.07 -18.27
CA SER A 118 -14.81 21.41 -18.60
C SER A 118 -15.26 20.87 -19.96
N GLU A 119 -14.34 20.51 -20.84
CA GLU A 119 -14.62 19.94 -22.16
C GLU A 119 -14.61 18.41 -22.12
N GLY A 120 -14.24 17.79 -20.98
CA GLY A 120 -14.16 16.36 -20.80
C GLY A 120 -12.81 15.75 -21.20
N ASP A 121 -11.80 16.57 -21.46
CA ASP A 121 -10.45 16.13 -21.74
C ASP A 121 -9.65 15.91 -20.43
N HIS A 122 -8.66 15.04 -20.48
CA HIS A 122 -7.81 14.74 -19.32
C HIS A 122 -6.87 15.92 -19.03
N LYS A 123 -6.86 16.35 -17.77
CA LYS A 123 -5.92 17.37 -17.30
C LYS A 123 -4.48 16.88 -17.29
N GLU A 124 -3.54 17.83 -17.32
CA GLU A 124 -2.12 17.49 -17.22
C GLU A 124 -1.83 16.67 -15.95
N GLY A 125 -1.17 15.53 -16.12
CA GLY A 125 -0.86 14.63 -15.03
C GLY A 125 -1.97 13.63 -14.68
N ASP A 126 -3.12 13.65 -15.36
CA ASP A 126 -4.18 12.65 -15.18
C ASP A 126 -3.81 11.34 -15.91
N HIS A 127 -3.11 10.48 -15.18
CA HIS A 127 -2.63 9.19 -15.69
C HIS A 127 -3.44 8.00 -15.15
N ILE A 128 -4.27 8.23 -14.11
CA ILE A 128 -5.07 7.22 -13.44
C ILE A 128 -6.51 7.71 -13.41
N GLY A 129 -7.42 6.87 -13.89
CA GLY A 129 -8.85 7.15 -13.80
C GLY A 129 -9.58 5.89 -13.37
N VAL A 130 -9.91 5.81 -12.08
CA VAL A 130 -10.65 4.68 -11.52
C VAL A 130 -11.92 5.19 -10.83
N GLU A 131 -12.91 4.31 -10.70
CA GLU A 131 -14.09 4.61 -9.89
C GLU A 131 -13.70 4.73 -8.41
N GLN A 132 -14.34 5.66 -7.72
CA GLN A 132 -14.12 5.87 -6.29
C GLN A 132 -14.40 4.59 -5.50
N ASN A 133 -13.45 4.20 -4.66
CA ASN A 133 -13.64 3.14 -3.68
C ASN A 133 -12.99 3.52 -2.34
N LYS A 134 -13.80 4.00 -1.42
CA LYS A 134 -13.36 4.42 -0.07
C LYS A 134 -12.97 3.26 0.85
N CYS A 135 -13.31 2.02 0.47
CA CYS A 135 -12.90 0.82 1.20
C CYS A 135 -11.56 0.26 0.71
N GLY A 136 -11.00 0.86 -0.34
CA GLY A 136 -9.70 0.51 -0.86
C GLY A 136 -9.64 -0.81 -1.62
N CYS A 137 -8.48 -1.06 -2.21
CA CYS A 137 -8.22 -2.25 -3.02
C CYS A 137 -6.77 -2.72 -2.83
N VAL A 138 -6.56 -4.02 -2.98
CA VAL A 138 -5.25 -4.55 -3.32
C VAL A 138 -5.18 -4.68 -4.84
N TYR A 139 -4.13 -4.12 -5.42
CA TYR A 139 -3.83 -4.22 -6.84
C TYR A 139 -2.79 -5.28 -7.11
N ARG A 140 -2.85 -5.88 -8.29
CA ARG A 140 -1.81 -6.76 -8.82
C ARG A 140 -1.15 -6.17 -10.03
N ALA A 141 0.14 -6.44 -10.18
CA ALA A 141 0.98 -5.99 -11.28
C ALA A 141 1.85 -7.13 -11.81
N PRO A 142 1.40 -7.83 -12.88
CA PRO A 142 2.20 -8.85 -13.54
C PRO A 142 3.52 -8.28 -14.09
N LEU A 143 4.61 -9.04 -13.94
CA LEU A 143 5.94 -8.66 -14.38
C LEU A 143 6.33 -9.38 -15.68
N ASP A 144 7.07 -8.69 -16.54
CA ASP A 144 7.70 -9.29 -17.71
C ASP A 144 8.99 -10.07 -17.33
N ALA A 145 9.67 -10.63 -18.34
CA ALA A 145 10.92 -11.36 -18.15
C ALA A 145 12.05 -10.50 -17.57
N ASN A 146 11.96 -9.19 -17.69
CA ASN A 146 12.93 -8.22 -17.17
C ASN A 146 12.46 -7.59 -15.83
N ASN A 147 11.44 -8.17 -15.18
CA ASN A 147 10.82 -7.66 -13.95
C ASN A 147 10.23 -6.24 -14.09
N ARG A 148 9.71 -5.88 -15.26
CA ARG A 148 8.99 -4.63 -15.46
C ARG A 148 7.49 -4.90 -15.38
N ILE A 149 6.77 -3.99 -14.76
CA ILE A 149 5.30 -4.04 -14.67
C ILE A 149 4.71 -3.92 -16.09
N LYS A 150 3.82 -4.86 -16.43
CA LYS A 150 3.11 -4.89 -17.72
C LYS A 150 1.79 -4.15 -17.68
N SER A 151 1.09 -4.32 -16.58
CA SER A 151 -0.23 -3.73 -16.33
C SER A 151 -0.48 -3.68 -14.83
N ILE A 152 -1.44 -2.87 -14.42
CA ILE A 152 -1.91 -2.81 -13.04
C ILE A 152 -3.42 -2.97 -13.07
N SER A 153 -3.96 -3.84 -12.23
CA SER A 153 -5.40 -4.05 -12.12
C SER A 153 -5.80 -4.39 -10.68
N PRO A 154 -7.02 -4.07 -10.24
CA PRO A 154 -7.48 -4.48 -8.93
C PRO A 154 -7.53 -6.02 -8.85
N LEU A 155 -7.10 -6.56 -7.72
CA LEU A 155 -7.18 -7.97 -7.38
C LEU A 155 -8.39 -8.25 -6.50
N ILE A 156 -8.50 -7.52 -5.41
CA ILE A 156 -9.63 -7.56 -4.47
C ILE A 156 -9.86 -6.17 -3.92
N CYS A 157 -11.13 -5.76 -3.84
CA CYS A 157 -11.54 -4.47 -3.33
C CYS A 157 -12.52 -4.62 -2.17
N GLY A 158 -12.42 -3.73 -1.21
CA GLY A 158 -13.44 -3.58 -0.19
C GLY A 158 -14.78 -3.11 -0.79
N VAL A 159 -15.86 -3.42 -0.13
CA VAL A 159 -17.22 -3.09 -0.57
C VAL A 159 -17.85 -2.11 0.41
N TYR A 160 -18.30 -0.97 -0.08
CA TYR A 160 -19.04 -0.01 0.74
C TYR A 160 -20.41 -0.57 1.09
N LYS A 161 -20.71 -0.66 2.38
CA LYS A 161 -21.98 -1.21 2.86
C LYS A 161 -22.30 -0.68 4.23
N HIS A 162 -23.45 -0.05 4.35
CA HIS A 162 -24.00 0.27 5.67
C HIS A 162 -24.68 -0.95 6.27
N PHE A 163 -24.19 -1.37 7.42
CA PHE A 163 -24.89 -2.32 8.27
C PHE A 163 -25.91 -1.54 9.10
N ASN A 164 -27.17 -1.88 8.97
CA ASN A 164 -28.24 -1.34 9.79
C ASN A 164 -28.61 -2.35 10.89
N SER A 165 -29.43 -1.90 11.84
CA SER A 165 -29.90 -2.70 12.99
C SER A 165 -30.68 -3.98 12.61
N ALA A 166 -30.98 -4.18 11.32
CA ALA A 166 -31.65 -5.37 10.80
C ALA A 166 -30.67 -6.46 10.34
N ASP A 167 -29.36 -6.24 10.42
CA ASP A 167 -28.37 -7.27 10.13
C ASP A 167 -28.45 -8.37 11.17
N LYS A 168 -28.74 -9.58 10.70
CA LYS A 168 -28.89 -10.78 11.56
C LYS A 168 -27.62 -11.18 12.31
N LEU A 169 -26.47 -10.62 11.93
CA LEU A 169 -25.18 -10.84 12.58
C LEU A 169 -24.93 -9.87 13.74
N GLY A 170 -25.91 -9.02 14.07
CA GLY A 170 -25.85 -8.13 15.23
C GLY A 170 -24.89 -6.94 15.09
N HIS A 171 -24.41 -6.64 13.87
CA HIS A 171 -23.54 -5.52 13.62
C HIS A 171 -24.34 -4.21 13.54
N THR A 172 -24.57 -3.62 14.69
CA THR A 172 -25.29 -2.35 14.82
C THR A 172 -24.37 -1.14 14.83
N ASP A 173 -23.08 -1.33 14.65
CA ASP A 173 -22.13 -0.23 14.76
C ASP A 173 -22.11 0.60 13.47
N ALA A 174 -22.48 1.87 13.63
CA ALA A 174 -22.44 2.85 12.54
C ALA A 174 -21.03 3.10 11.97
N LYS A 175 -19.99 2.52 12.61
CA LYS A 175 -18.60 2.59 12.13
C LYS A 175 -18.30 1.57 11.04
N ASP A 176 -19.04 0.46 10.94
CA ASP A 176 -18.87 -0.53 9.89
C ASP A 176 -19.51 -0.02 8.58
N THR A 177 -18.79 0.84 7.87
CA THR A 177 -19.23 1.41 6.59
C THR A 177 -18.72 0.61 5.38
N CYS A 178 -17.79 -0.32 5.58
CA CYS A 178 -17.38 -1.34 4.62
C CYS A 178 -17.93 -2.71 5.04
N ASP A 179 -18.06 -3.61 4.08
CA ASP A 179 -18.56 -4.97 4.33
C ASP A 179 -17.58 -5.74 5.20
N ILE A 180 -17.99 -6.12 6.40
CA ILE A 180 -17.16 -6.87 7.36
C ILE A 180 -16.75 -8.27 6.90
N HIS A 181 -17.31 -8.78 5.84
CA HIS A 181 -16.91 -10.03 5.19
C HIS A 181 -15.91 -9.81 4.05
N ASN A 182 -15.45 -8.58 3.86
CA ASN A 182 -14.47 -8.18 2.87
C ASN A 182 -13.40 -7.31 3.52
N ILE A 183 -12.35 -6.97 2.76
CA ILE A 183 -11.30 -6.06 3.21
C ILE A 183 -11.83 -4.62 3.34
N ALA A 184 -11.20 -3.84 4.22
CA ALA A 184 -11.39 -2.41 4.29
C ALA A 184 -10.06 -1.70 4.52
N ASN A 185 -9.80 -0.65 3.73
CA ASN A 185 -8.56 0.13 3.77
C ASN A 185 -7.31 -0.75 3.97
N PRO A 186 -7.00 -1.62 3.01
CA PRO A 186 -5.83 -2.49 3.10
C PRO A 186 -4.57 -1.63 3.24
N ASP A 187 -3.72 -2.03 4.18
CA ASP A 187 -2.46 -1.35 4.49
C ASP A 187 -1.27 -2.25 4.11
N ASN A 188 -0.83 -3.10 5.01
CA ASN A 188 0.29 -3.98 4.74
C ASN A 188 -0.14 -5.26 4.03
N VAL A 189 0.67 -5.69 3.10
CA VAL A 189 0.47 -6.96 2.40
C VAL A 189 1.73 -7.81 2.44
N ALA A 190 1.58 -9.12 2.59
CA ALA A 190 2.68 -10.08 2.55
C ALA A 190 2.27 -11.33 1.77
N PHE A 191 3.12 -11.77 0.85
CA PHE A 191 2.85 -12.97 0.08
C PHE A 191 3.48 -14.20 0.74
N MET A 192 2.67 -15.21 1.02
CA MET A 192 3.13 -16.48 1.57
C MET A 192 3.64 -17.38 0.44
N ASN A 193 4.92 -17.18 0.06
CA ASN A 193 5.55 -18.04 -0.92
C ASN A 193 5.49 -19.51 -0.48
N GLY A 194 5.13 -20.41 -1.39
CA GLY A 194 4.94 -21.83 -1.10
C GLY A 194 3.53 -22.22 -0.66
N HIS A 195 2.65 -21.25 -0.35
CA HIS A 195 1.24 -21.48 -0.02
C HIS A 195 0.28 -20.83 -1.02
N ASP A 196 0.79 -19.92 -1.85
CA ASP A 196 0.02 -19.15 -2.84
C ASP A 196 -1.11 -18.31 -2.21
N ILE A 197 -0.83 -17.74 -1.04
CA ILE A 197 -1.74 -16.93 -0.24
C ILE A 197 -1.19 -15.52 -0.11
N LEU A 198 -2.05 -14.53 -0.29
CA LEU A 198 -1.76 -13.14 0.01
C LEU A 198 -2.37 -12.77 1.37
N LEU A 199 -1.53 -12.32 2.29
CA LEU A 199 -1.95 -11.74 3.56
C LEU A 199 -2.21 -10.26 3.38
N ILE A 200 -3.31 -9.76 3.97
CA ILE A 200 -3.73 -8.38 3.89
C ILE A 200 -4.08 -7.90 5.29
N GLY A 201 -3.39 -6.87 5.77
CA GLY A 201 -3.69 -6.18 7.02
C GLY A 201 -4.52 -4.92 6.75
N GLU A 202 -5.28 -4.49 7.72
CA GLU A 202 -6.13 -3.31 7.67
C GLU A 202 -5.63 -2.19 8.59
N ASP A 203 -5.71 -0.95 8.09
CA ASP A 203 -5.70 0.28 8.86
C ASP A 203 -6.97 1.05 8.52
N THR A 204 -8.04 0.79 9.27
CA THR A 204 -9.36 1.33 8.91
C THR A 204 -10.19 1.77 10.08
N SER A 205 -10.87 2.91 9.90
CA SER A 205 -12.00 3.33 10.74
C SER A 205 -13.35 2.82 10.21
N LYS A 206 -13.36 2.04 9.12
CA LYS A 206 -14.57 1.55 8.44
C LYS A 206 -14.95 0.13 8.82
N HIS A 207 -14.12 -0.52 9.64
CA HIS A 207 -14.45 -1.68 10.46
C HIS A 207 -14.23 -1.32 11.92
N LYS A 208 -15.11 -1.77 12.79
CA LYS A 208 -14.95 -1.58 14.22
C LYS A 208 -13.68 -2.24 14.75
N ASN A 209 -13.38 -3.42 14.24
CA ASN A 209 -12.19 -4.19 14.54
C ASN A 209 -11.45 -4.49 13.24
N ASN A 210 -10.22 -4.02 13.14
CA ASN A 210 -9.36 -4.31 12.00
C ASN A 210 -8.95 -5.78 11.98
N ALA A 211 -8.74 -6.32 10.80
CA ALA A 211 -8.47 -7.73 10.57
C ALA A 211 -7.22 -7.97 9.73
N VAL A 212 -6.63 -9.15 9.91
CA VAL A 212 -5.72 -9.75 8.94
C VAL A 212 -6.50 -10.78 8.15
N TRP A 213 -6.41 -10.68 6.84
CA TRP A 213 -7.05 -11.57 5.88
C TRP A 213 -6.02 -12.43 5.17
N ALA A 214 -6.42 -13.66 4.86
CA ALA A 214 -5.73 -14.55 3.94
C ALA A 214 -6.56 -14.67 2.66
N TYR A 215 -6.00 -14.26 1.54
CA TYR A 215 -6.62 -14.38 0.21
C TYR A 215 -5.92 -15.49 -0.56
N ASP A 216 -6.66 -16.55 -0.86
CA ASP A 216 -6.18 -17.69 -1.65
C ASP A 216 -6.16 -17.29 -3.14
N MET A 217 -5.01 -17.37 -3.76
CA MET A 217 -4.81 -16.91 -5.14
C MET A 217 -5.35 -17.87 -6.19
N GLU A 218 -5.66 -19.08 -5.82
CA GLU A 218 -6.21 -20.11 -6.72
C GLU A 218 -7.72 -20.14 -6.65
N THR A 219 -8.26 -20.21 -5.44
CA THR A 219 -9.71 -20.34 -5.20
C THR A 219 -10.43 -19.00 -5.10
N HIS A 220 -9.68 -17.90 -4.93
CA HIS A 220 -10.19 -16.56 -4.63
C HIS A 220 -10.96 -16.46 -3.31
N ALA A 221 -10.80 -17.44 -2.43
CA ALA A 221 -11.41 -17.40 -1.11
C ALA A 221 -10.70 -16.37 -0.22
N LEU A 222 -11.50 -15.54 0.48
CA LEU A 222 -11.04 -14.60 1.48
C LEU A 222 -11.41 -15.11 2.86
N THR A 223 -10.42 -15.28 3.74
CA THR A 223 -10.62 -15.78 5.09
C THR A 223 -10.02 -14.79 6.09
N ARG A 224 -10.80 -14.40 7.09
CA ARG A 224 -10.31 -13.61 8.21
C ARG A 224 -9.54 -14.53 9.15
N ILE A 225 -8.25 -14.27 9.36
CA ILE A 225 -7.38 -15.14 10.17
C ILE A 225 -7.04 -14.53 11.53
N SER A 226 -7.22 -13.21 11.69
CA SER A 226 -7.02 -12.52 12.96
C SER A 226 -7.84 -11.25 13.00
N THR A 227 -8.22 -10.82 14.19
CA THR A 227 -8.79 -9.50 14.47
C THR A 227 -8.07 -8.88 15.65
N VAL A 228 -8.04 -7.56 15.70
CA VAL A 228 -7.46 -6.81 16.82
C VAL A 228 -8.53 -6.08 17.61
N VAL A 229 -8.15 -5.55 18.76
CA VAL A 229 -9.04 -4.75 19.60
C VAL A 229 -9.54 -3.52 18.86
N GLN A 230 -10.67 -2.99 19.26
CA GLN A 230 -11.27 -1.80 18.68
C GLN A 230 -10.25 -0.66 18.62
N GLN A 231 -10.26 0.12 17.52
CA GLN A 231 -9.37 1.23 17.20
C GLN A 231 -7.90 0.85 16.95
N ALA A 232 -7.51 -0.40 17.11
CA ALA A 232 -6.18 -0.83 16.73
C ALA A 232 -6.13 -1.20 15.25
N GLU A 233 -4.96 -1.03 14.66
CA GLU A 233 -4.64 -1.37 13.28
C GLU A 233 -3.90 -2.71 13.22
N THR A 234 -4.10 -3.46 12.14
CA THR A 234 -3.35 -4.68 11.86
C THR A 234 -2.24 -4.39 10.85
N THR A 235 -1.17 -3.79 11.36
CA THR A 235 -0.02 -3.38 10.54
C THR A 235 1.16 -4.34 10.69
N GLY A 236 2.23 -4.10 9.92
CA GLY A 236 3.44 -4.90 10.02
C GLY A 236 3.24 -6.38 9.68
N VAL A 237 2.23 -6.71 8.88
CA VAL A 237 1.99 -8.09 8.44
C VAL A 237 3.18 -8.61 7.68
N TRP A 238 3.77 -9.71 8.17
CA TRP A 238 4.95 -10.31 7.58
C TRP A 238 4.88 -11.83 7.63
N TYR A 239 5.36 -12.47 6.57
CA TYR A 239 5.45 -13.92 6.52
C TYR A 239 6.90 -14.39 6.66
N VAL A 240 7.14 -15.18 7.69
CA VAL A 240 8.42 -15.86 7.92
C VAL A 240 8.32 -17.24 7.29
N GLU A 241 8.99 -17.42 6.15
CA GLU A 241 8.80 -18.59 5.29
C GLU A 241 9.18 -19.93 5.94
N ASN A 242 10.29 -19.94 6.68
CA ASN A 242 10.80 -21.20 7.20
C ASN A 242 11.79 -21.00 8.35
N ILE A 243 11.41 -21.48 9.52
CA ILE A 243 12.30 -21.68 10.64
C ILE A 243 12.21 -23.15 11.00
N ASN A 244 13.22 -23.93 10.61
CA ASN A 244 13.29 -25.36 10.89
C ASN A 244 12.06 -26.18 10.43
N GLY A 245 11.51 -25.85 9.27
CA GLY A 245 10.33 -26.52 8.69
C GLY A 245 8.99 -25.92 9.10
N TRP A 246 8.99 -24.82 9.86
CA TRP A 246 7.82 -24.10 10.30
C TRP A 246 7.81 -22.66 9.78
N SER A 247 6.64 -22.16 9.45
CA SER A 247 6.42 -20.77 9.10
C SER A 247 5.57 -20.05 10.12
N TYR A 248 5.62 -18.73 10.08
CA TYR A 248 4.89 -17.85 11.01
C TYR A 248 4.36 -16.64 10.29
N ILE A 249 3.17 -16.19 10.66
CA ILE A 249 2.61 -14.91 10.25
C ILE A 249 2.79 -13.94 11.40
N MET A 250 3.59 -12.91 11.19
CA MET A 250 3.77 -11.83 12.17
C MET A 250 2.68 -10.78 11.95
N ASN A 251 2.21 -10.22 13.03
CA ASN A 251 1.24 -9.13 13.02
C ASN A 251 1.51 -8.17 14.18
N GLN A 252 1.26 -6.89 13.92
CA GLN A 252 1.32 -5.85 14.94
C GLN A 252 -0.09 -5.35 15.25
N VAL A 253 -0.39 -5.16 16.52
CA VAL A 253 -1.53 -4.41 17.02
C VAL A 253 -1.04 -2.99 17.26
N GLN A 254 -1.30 -2.09 16.31
CA GLN A 254 -0.83 -0.70 16.36
C GLN A 254 -1.97 0.20 16.83
N HIS A 255 -1.64 1.24 17.59
CA HIS A 255 -2.57 2.25 18.09
C HIS A 255 -3.84 1.69 18.79
N PRO A 256 -3.73 0.69 19.69
CA PRO A 256 -4.87 0.31 20.49
C PRO A 256 -5.37 1.52 21.29
N ASP A 257 -6.68 1.60 21.52
CA ASP A 257 -7.29 2.71 22.26
C ASP A 257 -6.56 2.94 23.60
N ALA A 258 -6.18 4.20 23.85
CA ALA A 258 -5.49 4.61 25.07
C ALA A 258 -6.34 4.37 26.32
N ASP A 259 -7.68 4.41 26.18
CA ASP A 259 -8.63 4.11 27.25
C ASP A 259 -8.90 2.61 27.42
N SER A 260 -8.29 1.77 26.56
CA SER A 260 -8.39 0.33 26.69
C SER A 260 -7.65 -0.18 27.91
N THR A 261 -8.05 -1.36 28.40
CA THR A 261 -7.36 -2.08 29.48
C THR A 261 -5.86 -2.34 29.22
N TYR A 262 -5.44 -2.19 27.96
CA TYR A 262 -4.06 -2.36 27.49
C TYR A 262 -3.25 -1.06 27.49
N GLY A 263 -3.82 0.06 27.95
CA GLY A 263 -3.12 1.33 28.13
C GLY A 263 -2.48 1.93 26.89
N GLY A 264 -3.04 1.66 25.69
CA GLY A 264 -2.53 2.20 24.44
C GLY A 264 -1.22 1.57 23.94
N ALA A 265 -0.68 0.55 24.62
CA ALA A 265 0.57 -0.10 24.23
C ALA A 265 0.36 -1.00 23.00
N GLY A 266 1.05 -0.68 21.91
CA GLY A 266 1.14 -1.56 20.75
C GLY A 266 1.85 -2.87 21.08
N THR A 267 1.42 -3.96 20.45
CA THR A 267 2.02 -5.27 20.63
C THR A 267 2.35 -5.93 19.32
N VAL A 268 3.38 -6.77 19.31
CA VAL A 268 3.73 -7.63 18.18
C VAL A 268 3.47 -9.06 18.56
N GLY A 269 2.75 -9.77 17.69
CA GLY A 269 2.44 -11.17 17.88
C GLY A 269 2.73 -12.01 16.65
N TYR A 270 2.42 -13.29 16.72
CA TYR A 270 2.52 -14.18 15.57
C TYR A 270 1.42 -15.26 15.61
N ILE A 271 1.05 -15.72 14.43
CA ILE A 271 0.23 -16.90 14.21
C ILE A 271 1.17 -18.01 13.74
N GLY A 272 1.15 -19.13 14.39
CA GLY A 272 2.04 -20.27 14.08
C GLY A 272 2.27 -21.17 15.28
N PRO A 273 3.05 -22.25 15.10
CA PRO A 273 3.77 -22.65 13.89
C PRO A 273 2.86 -23.23 12.81
N ILE A 274 3.11 -22.87 11.56
CA ILE A 274 2.44 -23.42 10.37
C ILE A 274 3.43 -24.33 9.65
N LYS A 275 3.05 -25.57 9.35
CA LYS A 275 3.97 -26.50 8.69
C LYS A 275 4.23 -26.09 7.25
N VAL A 276 5.51 -25.98 6.88
CA VAL A 276 5.90 -25.67 5.49
C VAL A 276 5.67 -26.89 4.60
N PRO A 277 4.87 -26.80 3.54
CA PRO A 277 4.63 -27.92 2.64
C PRO A 277 5.94 -28.51 2.06
N GLY A 278 6.04 -29.84 2.06
CA GLY A 278 7.20 -30.55 1.49
C GLY A 278 8.51 -30.42 2.27
N LYS A 279 8.53 -29.78 3.44
CA LYS A 279 9.70 -29.71 4.34
C LYS A 279 9.52 -30.63 5.53
N ALA A 280 10.57 -31.39 5.87
CA ALA A 280 10.60 -32.10 7.14
C ALA A 280 10.71 -31.05 8.26
N ALA A 281 9.74 -31.04 9.16
CA ALA A 281 9.82 -30.20 10.36
C ALA A 281 10.89 -30.80 11.29
N VAL A 282 11.96 -30.04 11.53
CA VAL A 282 12.91 -30.38 12.59
C VAL A 282 12.24 -29.95 13.90
N GLY A 283 12.03 -30.91 14.79
CA GLY A 283 11.20 -30.73 15.97
C GLY A 283 11.65 -29.55 16.81
N VAL A 284 10.71 -28.61 17.00
CA VAL A 284 10.69 -27.77 18.18
C VAL A 284 9.81 -28.53 19.17
N ASP A 285 10.40 -29.08 20.20
CA ASP A 285 9.66 -29.71 21.30
C ASP A 285 8.92 -28.60 22.07
N ASN A 286 7.72 -28.30 21.63
CA ASN A 286 6.81 -27.35 22.29
C ASN A 286 5.90 -28.06 23.30
N GLY A 287 6.40 -29.10 24.00
CA GLY A 287 5.67 -29.75 25.06
C GLY A 287 4.35 -30.37 24.62
N GLY A 288 4.30 -30.96 23.41
CA GLY A 288 3.17 -31.76 22.93
C GLY A 288 1.95 -30.98 22.45
N LYS A 289 2.03 -29.67 22.26
CA LYS A 289 0.94 -28.90 21.64
C LYS A 289 0.90 -29.17 20.14
N LYS A 290 -0.21 -29.71 19.63
CA LYS A 290 -0.43 -29.93 18.22
C LYS A 290 -0.41 -28.62 17.47
N ALA A 291 0.21 -28.60 16.29
CA ALA A 291 0.06 -27.50 15.33
C ALA A 291 -1.45 -27.27 15.03
N ILE A 292 -1.84 -26.00 14.97
CA ILE A 292 -3.19 -25.64 14.54
C ILE A 292 -3.24 -25.91 13.03
N GLU A 293 -4.04 -26.90 12.63
CA GLU A 293 -4.47 -27.00 11.24
C GLU A 293 -5.46 -25.84 11.03
N LEU A 294 -5.18 -24.97 10.06
CA LEU A 294 -6.13 -23.99 9.57
C LEU A 294 -7.21 -24.74 8.78
N THR A 295 -8.14 -25.34 9.48
CA THR A 295 -9.36 -25.88 8.88
C THR A 295 -10.44 -24.80 8.93
N ALA A 296 -11.28 -24.77 7.91
CA ALA A 296 -12.36 -23.79 7.74
C ALA A 296 -13.47 -23.82 8.82
N GLU A 297 -13.21 -24.38 9.98
CA GLU A 297 -14.16 -24.45 11.09
C GLU A 297 -14.08 -23.28 12.09
N ALA A 298 -13.23 -22.29 11.87
CA ALA A 298 -13.11 -21.14 12.78
C ALA A 298 -14.33 -20.18 12.76
N ASP A 299 -15.26 -20.35 11.83
CA ASP A 299 -16.44 -19.48 11.70
C ASP A 299 -17.61 -19.85 12.65
N LYS A 300 -17.44 -20.78 13.58
CA LYS A 300 -18.54 -21.20 14.46
C LYS A 300 -18.45 -20.75 15.93
N ALA A 301 -17.43 -19.94 16.25
CA ALA A 301 -17.25 -19.47 17.62
C ALA A 301 -16.94 -17.98 17.66
N VAL A 302 -17.94 -17.13 17.47
CA VAL A 302 -18.15 -15.85 18.20
C VAL A 302 -19.64 -15.50 18.12
#